data_4d1794dbf84616ebd2b37ecdc87ed730
#
_entry.id   4d1794dbf84616ebd2b37ecdc87ed730
#
_cell.length_a   1.000
_cell.length_b   1.000
_cell.length_c   1.000
_cell.angle_alpha   90.00
_cell.angle_beta   90.00
_cell.angle_gamma   90.00
#
_symmetry.space_group_name_H-M   'P 1'
#
loop_
_entity.id
_entity.type
_entity.pdbx_description
1 polymer ?
#
loop_
_entity_poly.entity_id
_entity_poly.type
_entity_poly.pdbx_seq_one_letter_code
_entity_poly.pdbx_strand_id
1 'polypeptide(L)'
;MLEIKTCCKAFGNQTVLQNVSLNIPAGSIVGVSGVSGIGKSTLAKILCGVMPPDAGEVFLDGKLLVSPKEAYDRKRGLAIQMVYQQPYATLDPSQKIGAGLRELISYHRLAENRRAAEKLIADTLAQMQLPDKILAHLPRQISGGEAQRVALARALLLRPKLLILDEATSMLDVSTQANLLALVKAQMLPNGGSVLFISHDRALTDFYCDTVYEFDEDHRLKEVRT
;
A
#
# COMPACT_ATOMS: atom_id res chain seq x y z
N MET A 1 12.31 9.06 1.17
CA MET A 1 11.09 9.63 0.68
C MET A 1 10.87 9.24 -0.76
N LEU A 2 9.64 9.20 -1.28
CA LEU A 2 9.39 8.75 -2.64
C LEU A 2 9.17 9.96 -3.58
N GLU A 3 9.84 9.94 -4.73
CA GLU A 3 9.70 10.94 -5.78
C GLU A 3 9.49 10.24 -7.13
N ILE A 4 8.48 10.68 -7.88
CA ILE A 4 8.18 10.23 -9.24
C ILE A 4 8.43 11.39 -10.19
N LYS A 5 9.22 11.17 -11.24
CA LYS A 5 9.55 12.18 -12.25
C LYS A 5 9.04 11.76 -13.62
N THR A 6 8.11 12.52 -14.15
CA THR A 6 7.59 12.42 -15.53
C THR A 6 7.27 10.99 -15.98
N CYS A 7 6.64 10.21 -15.08
CA CYS A 7 6.31 8.83 -15.35
C CYS A 7 5.22 8.73 -16.44
N CYS A 8 5.48 7.91 -17.46
CA CYS A 8 4.52 7.58 -18.52
C CYS A 8 4.27 6.07 -18.57
N LYS A 9 3.04 5.70 -18.93
CA LYS A 9 2.66 4.32 -19.18
C LYS A 9 1.54 4.23 -20.20
N ALA A 10 1.70 3.34 -21.18
CA ALA A 10 0.66 3.01 -22.16
C ALA A 10 0.48 1.49 -22.26
N PHE A 11 -0.71 1.06 -22.67
CA PHE A 11 -1.02 -0.31 -23.03
C PHE A 11 -1.53 -0.32 -24.49
N GLY A 12 -0.68 -0.81 -25.39
CA GLY A 12 -0.95 -0.65 -26.83
C GLY A 12 -1.04 0.83 -27.20
N ASN A 13 -2.17 1.25 -27.75
CA ASN A 13 -2.42 2.64 -28.15
C ASN A 13 -3.09 3.49 -27.05
N GLN A 14 -3.38 2.91 -25.88
CA GLN A 14 -4.05 3.62 -24.80
C GLN A 14 -3.03 4.15 -23.79
N THR A 15 -2.89 5.47 -23.70
CA THR A 15 -2.12 6.13 -22.63
C THR A 15 -2.88 6.02 -21.32
N VAL A 16 -2.19 5.64 -20.24
CA VAL A 16 -2.77 5.48 -18.89
C VAL A 16 -2.08 6.40 -17.87
N LEU A 17 -0.81 6.72 -18.10
CA LEU A 17 -0.09 7.73 -17.32
C LEU A 17 0.64 8.66 -18.30
N GLN A 18 0.45 9.97 -18.17
CA GLN A 18 1.07 10.97 -19.02
C GLN A 18 1.84 12.00 -18.18
N ASN A 19 3.18 11.93 -18.21
CA ASN A 19 4.08 12.82 -17.49
C ASN A 19 3.72 13.00 -16.00
N VAL A 20 3.35 11.90 -15.34
CA VAL A 20 2.95 11.90 -13.94
C VAL A 20 4.16 12.20 -13.07
N SER A 21 4.06 13.25 -12.26
CA SER A 21 5.06 13.60 -11.24
C SER A 21 4.36 13.70 -9.88
N LEU A 22 4.99 13.15 -8.85
CA LEU A 22 4.43 13.07 -7.51
C LEU A 22 5.56 13.04 -6.49
N ASN A 23 5.39 13.79 -5.40
CA ASN A 23 6.30 13.74 -4.26
C ASN A 23 5.55 13.30 -3.00
N ILE A 24 6.08 12.29 -2.31
CA ILE A 24 5.55 11.82 -1.02
C ILE A 24 6.60 12.11 0.05
N PRO A 25 6.45 13.15 0.86
CA PRO A 25 7.36 13.45 1.97
C PRO A 25 7.37 12.34 3.04
N ALA A 26 8.45 12.26 3.83
CA ALA A 26 8.49 11.34 4.97
C ALA A 26 7.46 11.75 6.02
N GLY A 27 6.76 10.77 6.60
CA GLY A 27 5.78 11.02 7.66
C GLY A 27 4.51 11.71 7.17
N SER A 28 4.21 11.68 5.86
CA SER A 28 3.00 12.30 5.29
C SER A 28 2.01 11.28 4.73
N ILE A 29 0.77 11.71 4.59
CA ILE A 29 -0.29 10.99 3.91
C ILE A 29 -0.63 11.76 2.64
N VAL A 30 -0.32 11.17 1.48
CA VAL A 30 -0.61 11.77 0.18
C VAL A 30 -1.77 11.03 -0.47
N GLY A 31 -2.78 11.77 -0.89
CA GLY A 31 -3.95 11.26 -1.60
C GLY A 31 -3.78 11.31 -3.10
N VAL A 32 -4.26 10.28 -3.79
CA VAL A 32 -4.44 10.27 -5.24
C VAL A 32 -5.87 9.93 -5.56
N SER A 33 -6.58 10.87 -6.20
CA SER A 33 -7.97 10.72 -6.60
C SER A 33 -8.14 10.74 -8.12
N GLY A 34 -9.33 10.39 -8.57
CA GLY A 34 -9.71 10.38 -9.98
C GLY A 34 -10.72 9.30 -10.30
N VAL A 35 -11.34 9.36 -11.47
CA VAL A 35 -12.36 8.40 -11.90
C VAL A 35 -11.80 6.98 -12.01
N SER A 36 -12.69 5.98 -12.00
CA SER A 36 -12.27 4.58 -12.17
C SER A 36 -11.62 4.37 -13.54
N GLY A 37 -10.53 3.59 -13.59
CA GLY A 37 -9.80 3.30 -14.82
C GLY A 37 -8.80 4.38 -15.26
N ILE A 38 -8.69 5.54 -14.61
CA ILE A 38 -7.84 6.66 -15.03
C ILE A 38 -6.33 6.38 -14.95
N GLY A 39 -5.90 5.35 -14.20
CA GLY A 39 -4.47 5.02 -14.07
C GLY A 39 -3.96 4.90 -12.63
N LYS A 40 -4.78 5.14 -11.61
CA LYS A 40 -4.38 5.11 -10.19
C LYS A 40 -3.69 3.80 -9.79
N SER A 41 -4.33 2.67 -10.06
CA SER A 41 -3.75 1.35 -9.74
C SER A 41 -2.54 1.00 -10.62
N THR A 42 -2.42 1.56 -11.82
CA THR A 42 -1.24 1.43 -12.67
C THR A 42 -0.05 2.13 -12.02
N LEU A 43 -0.25 3.34 -11.50
CA LEU A 43 0.76 4.07 -10.75
C LEU A 43 1.22 3.24 -9.53
N ALA A 44 0.29 2.75 -8.72
CA ALA A 44 0.60 1.90 -7.57
C ALA A 44 1.41 0.64 -7.95
N LYS A 45 1.05 -0.04 -9.05
CA LYS A 45 1.78 -1.23 -9.55
C LYS A 45 3.20 -0.91 -10.00
N ILE A 46 3.44 0.25 -10.59
CA ILE A 46 4.80 0.70 -10.94
C ILE A 46 5.62 0.92 -9.67
N LEU A 47 5.06 1.57 -8.66
CA LEU A 47 5.73 1.79 -7.37
C LEU A 47 6.10 0.50 -6.65
N CYS A 48 5.29 -0.54 -6.79
CA CYS A 48 5.55 -1.87 -6.21
C CYS A 48 6.40 -2.78 -7.10
N GLY A 49 6.85 -2.32 -8.26
CA GLY A 49 7.67 -3.11 -9.20
C GLY A 49 6.93 -4.25 -9.90
N VAL A 50 5.60 -4.20 -9.94
CA VAL A 50 4.79 -5.17 -10.69
C VAL A 50 4.93 -4.96 -12.19
N MET A 51 5.17 -3.72 -12.62
CA MET A 51 5.43 -3.36 -14.01
C MET A 51 6.39 -2.18 -14.10
N PRO A 52 7.23 -2.10 -15.16
CA PRO A 52 8.06 -0.92 -15.39
C PRO A 52 7.24 0.23 -16.02
N PRO A 53 7.65 1.48 -15.80
CA PRO A 53 7.16 2.61 -16.59
C PRO A 53 7.73 2.53 -18.01
N ASP A 54 7.09 3.22 -18.97
CA ASP A 54 7.62 3.34 -20.35
C ASP A 54 8.56 4.55 -20.47
N ALA A 55 8.36 5.57 -19.62
CA ALA A 55 9.27 6.73 -19.45
C ALA A 55 9.22 7.23 -18.01
N GLY A 56 10.22 8.03 -17.64
CA GLY A 56 10.32 8.61 -16.29
C GLY A 56 11.05 7.72 -15.30
N GLU A 57 11.17 8.20 -14.09
CA GLU A 57 11.97 7.57 -13.04
C GLU A 57 11.27 7.66 -11.69
N VAL A 58 11.46 6.66 -10.85
CA VAL A 58 10.99 6.64 -9.46
C VAL A 58 12.19 6.52 -8.53
N PHE A 59 12.24 7.38 -7.54
CA PHE A 59 13.29 7.41 -6.53
C PHE A 59 12.70 7.13 -5.14
N LEU A 60 13.43 6.34 -4.35
CA LEU A 60 13.17 6.15 -2.92
C LEU A 60 14.39 6.60 -2.13
N ASP A 61 14.22 7.56 -1.23
CA ASP A 61 15.30 8.19 -0.45
C ASP A 61 16.45 8.71 -1.34
N GLY A 62 16.10 9.36 -2.46
CA GLY A 62 17.05 9.92 -3.42
C GLY A 62 17.80 8.89 -4.27
N LYS A 63 17.49 7.60 -4.13
CA LYS A 63 18.10 6.51 -4.92
C LYS A 63 17.09 5.96 -5.90
N LEU A 64 17.55 5.73 -7.14
CA LEU A 64 16.70 5.17 -8.19
C LEU A 64 16.11 3.82 -7.74
N LEU A 65 14.79 3.69 -7.89
CA LEU A 65 14.03 2.48 -7.60
C LEU A 65 13.70 1.72 -8.89
N VAL A 66 13.22 2.44 -9.89
CA VAL A 66 12.86 1.89 -11.20
C VAL A 66 12.91 2.95 -12.29
N SER A 67 13.32 2.56 -13.48
CA SER A 67 13.20 3.32 -14.72
C SER A 67 12.93 2.37 -15.90
N PRO A 68 12.65 2.86 -17.12
CA PRO A 68 12.51 2.00 -18.29
C PRO A 68 13.77 1.22 -18.64
N LYS A 69 14.94 1.72 -18.23
CA LYS A 69 16.26 1.14 -18.56
C LYS A 69 16.82 0.25 -17.46
N GLU A 70 16.33 0.41 -16.24
CA GLU A 70 16.85 -0.31 -15.08
C GLU A 70 15.74 -1.13 -14.42
N ALA A 71 16.07 -2.37 -14.09
CA ALA A 71 15.17 -3.27 -13.39
C ALA A 71 14.81 -2.71 -12.00
N TYR A 72 13.61 -3.02 -11.53
CA TYR A 72 13.13 -2.65 -10.20
C TYR A 72 14.07 -3.18 -9.10
N ASP A 73 14.55 -2.28 -8.24
CA ASP A 73 15.36 -2.67 -7.08
C ASP A 73 14.49 -3.33 -6.00
N ARG A 74 14.41 -4.65 -6.05
CA ARG A 74 13.59 -5.45 -5.12
C ARG A 74 13.98 -5.26 -3.66
N LYS A 75 15.26 -5.01 -3.35
CA LYS A 75 15.72 -4.81 -1.95
C LYS A 75 15.16 -3.50 -1.39
N ARG A 76 15.23 -2.41 -2.17
CA ARG A 76 14.59 -1.13 -1.79
C ARG A 76 13.09 -1.22 -1.84
N GLY A 77 12.56 -1.94 -2.82
CA GLY A 77 11.13 -2.14 -3.00
C GLY A 77 10.43 -2.84 -1.84
N LEU A 78 11.13 -3.62 -1.04
CA LEU A 78 10.58 -4.18 0.20
C LEU A 78 10.12 -3.09 1.18
N ALA A 79 10.68 -1.89 1.08
CA ALA A 79 10.24 -0.74 1.86
C ALA A 79 8.91 -0.13 1.37
N ILE A 80 8.37 -0.59 0.25
CA ILE A 80 7.06 -0.21 -0.28
C ILE A 80 6.13 -1.41 -0.21
N GLN A 81 5.04 -1.26 0.52
CA GLN A 81 4.01 -2.31 0.63
C GLN A 81 2.67 -1.78 0.14
N MET A 82 1.85 -2.66 -0.41
CA MET A 82 0.56 -2.31 -0.97
C MET A 82 -0.55 -3.20 -0.40
N VAL A 83 -1.65 -2.56 -0.04
CA VAL A 83 -2.90 -3.24 0.33
C VAL A 83 -3.93 -2.95 -0.74
N TYR A 84 -4.50 -4.01 -1.29
CA TYR A 84 -5.46 -3.97 -2.39
C TYR A 84 -6.89 -3.86 -1.89
N GLN A 85 -7.79 -3.43 -2.78
CA GLN A 85 -9.23 -3.39 -2.57
C GLN A 85 -9.79 -4.75 -2.14
N GLN A 86 -9.31 -5.84 -2.74
CA GLN A 86 -9.72 -7.21 -2.42
C GLN A 86 -8.67 -7.90 -1.55
N PRO A 87 -8.80 -7.91 -0.21
CA PRO A 87 -7.79 -8.46 0.68
C PRO A 87 -7.56 -9.95 0.48
N TYR A 88 -8.60 -10.70 0.12
CA TYR A 88 -8.50 -12.14 -0.13
C TYR A 88 -7.57 -12.50 -1.30
N ALA A 89 -7.38 -11.60 -2.28
CA ALA A 89 -6.47 -11.82 -3.40
C ALA A 89 -5.00 -11.90 -2.96
N THR A 90 -4.67 -11.41 -1.78
CA THR A 90 -3.30 -11.42 -1.23
C THR A 90 -3.06 -12.52 -0.20
N LEU A 91 -4.09 -13.27 0.15
CA LEU A 91 -4.04 -14.37 1.12
C LEU A 91 -4.16 -15.71 0.40
N ASP A 92 -3.31 -16.67 0.73
CA ASP A 92 -3.44 -18.02 0.21
C ASP A 92 -4.72 -18.68 0.76
N PRO A 93 -5.71 -19.01 -0.07
CA PRO A 93 -6.99 -19.56 0.39
C PRO A 93 -6.88 -20.93 1.04
N SER A 94 -5.79 -21.66 0.80
CA SER A 94 -5.52 -22.99 1.34
C SER A 94 -4.73 -22.96 2.65
N GLN A 95 -4.15 -21.80 3.00
CA GLN A 95 -3.27 -21.66 4.15
C GLN A 95 -3.96 -20.93 5.31
N LYS A 96 -3.77 -21.43 6.55
CA LYS A 96 -4.21 -20.70 7.75
C LYS A 96 -3.46 -19.37 7.88
N ILE A 97 -4.16 -18.34 8.34
CA ILE A 97 -3.59 -16.99 8.50
C ILE A 97 -2.31 -17.01 9.32
N GLY A 98 -2.29 -17.73 10.44
CA GLY A 98 -1.09 -17.83 11.26
C GLY A 98 0.09 -18.51 10.57
N ALA A 99 -0.16 -19.47 9.67
CA ALA A 99 0.91 -20.09 8.88
C ALA A 99 1.52 -19.10 7.88
N GLY A 100 0.67 -18.34 7.17
CA GLY A 100 1.13 -17.32 6.22
C GLY A 100 1.93 -16.20 6.89
N LEU A 101 1.53 -15.76 8.10
CA LEU A 101 2.30 -14.76 8.85
C LEU A 101 3.66 -15.29 9.29
N ARG A 102 3.74 -16.55 9.76
CA ARG A 102 5.00 -17.20 10.13
C ARG A 102 5.92 -17.39 8.95
N GLU A 103 5.38 -17.79 7.81
CA GLU A 103 6.13 -17.92 6.55
C GLU A 103 6.75 -16.60 6.14
N LEU A 104 5.97 -15.50 6.15
CA LEU A 104 6.48 -14.15 5.86
C LEU A 104 7.65 -13.78 6.79
N ILE A 105 7.47 -13.98 8.10
CA ILE A 105 8.50 -13.66 9.11
C ILE A 105 9.76 -14.50 8.89
N SER A 106 9.61 -15.79 8.61
CA SER A 106 10.72 -16.70 8.34
C SER A 106 11.46 -16.33 7.06
N TYR A 107 10.72 -16.09 5.96
CA TYR A 107 11.29 -15.76 4.65
C TYR A 107 12.11 -14.46 4.70
N HIS A 108 11.59 -13.43 5.36
CA HIS A 108 12.25 -12.14 5.49
C HIS A 108 13.17 -12.03 6.72
N ARG A 109 13.31 -13.11 7.52
CA ARG A 109 14.15 -13.16 8.73
C ARG A 109 13.84 -12.03 9.71
N LEU A 110 12.54 -11.75 9.93
CA LEU A 110 12.09 -10.65 10.76
C LEU A 110 12.19 -10.93 12.27
N ALA A 111 12.47 -12.16 12.65
CA ALA A 111 12.65 -12.59 14.03
C ALA A 111 13.80 -13.59 14.17
N GLU A 112 14.53 -13.52 15.27
CA GLU A 112 15.71 -14.36 15.54
C GLU A 112 15.34 -15.82 15.86
N ASN A 113 14.17 -16.04 16.44
CA ASN A 113 13.70 -17.35 16.86
C ASN A 113 12.16 -17.41 16.87
N ARG A 114 11.63 -18.64 17.08
CA ARG A 114 10.20 -18.89 17.08
C ARG A 114 9.43 -18.04 18.11
N ARG A 115 9.99 -17.86 19.32
CA ARG A 115 9.35 -17.10 20.39
C ARG A 115 9.23 -15.61 19.99
N ALA A 116 10.27 -15.05 19.41
CA ALA A 116 10.27 -13.69 18.90
C ALA A 116 9.25 -13.52 17.74
N ALA A 117 9.14 -14.53 16.85
CA ALA A 117 8.16 -14.53 15.76
C ALA A 117 6.72 -14.53 16.27
N GLU A 118 6.38 -15.42 17.24
CA GLU A 118 5.04 -15.45 17.83
C GLU A 118 4.71 -14.15 18.57
N LYS A 119 5.67 -13.57 19.27
CA LYS A 119 5.48 -12.25 19.91
C LYS A 119 5.22 -11.15 18.87
N LEU A 120 6.00 -11.12 17.78
CA LEU A 120 5.83 -10.14 16.71
C LEU A 120 4.42 -10.26 16.07
N ILE A 121 3.93 -11.50 15.87
CA ILE A 121 2.58 -11.74 15.37
C ILE A 121 1.55 -11.21 16.36
N ALA A 122 1.64 -11.59 17.64
CA ALA A 122 0.69 -11.15 18.66
C ALA A 122 0.64 -9.64 18.80
N ASP A 123 1.80 -8.96 18.85
CA ASP A 123 1.90 -7.50 18.90
C ASP A 123 1.23 -6.86 17.67
N THR A 124 1.45 -7.42 16.47
CA THR A 124 0.87 -6.91 15.23
C THR A 124 -0.65 -7.13 15.18
N LEU A 125 -1.14 -8.28 15.63
CA LEU A 125 -2.59 -8.53 15.72
C LEU A 125 -3.27 -7.57 16.69
N ALA A 126 -2.66 -7.35 17.87
CA ALA A 126 -3.17 -6.39 18.84
C ALA A 126 -3.26 -4.96 18.27
N GLN A 127 -2.22 -4.51 17.53
CA GLN A 127 -2.21 -3.23 16.83
C GLN A 127 -3.33 -3.13 15.79
N MET A 128 -3.66 -4.23 15.12
CA MET A 128 -4.75 -4.31 14.12
C MET A 128 -6.11 -4.62 14.76
N GLN A 129 -6.22 -4.69 16.08
CA GLN A 129 -7.45 -5.05 16.80
C GLN A 129 -8.04 -6.39 16.32
N LEU A 130 -7.17 -7.35 16.07
CA LEU A 130 -7.53 -8.70 15.64
C LEU A 130 -7.38 -9.67 16.80
N PRO A 131 -8.35 -10.57 17.03
CA PRO A 131 -8.25 -11.57 18.08
C PRO A 131 -7.29 -12.71 17.66
N ASP A 132 -6.57 -13.30 18.63
CA ASP A 132 -5.60 -14.39 18.38
C ASP A 132 -6.21 -15.60 17.68
N LYS A 133 -7.50 -15.88 17.91
CA LYS A 133 -8.22 -16.99 17.27
C LYS A 133 -8.16 -16.94 15.74
N ILE A 134 -7.95 -15.73 15.14
CA ILE A 134 -7.88 -15.56 13.69
C ILE A 134 -6.74 -16.37 13.07
N LEU A 135 -5.66 -16.63 13.81
CA LEU A 135 -4.50 -17.40 13.36
C LEU A 135 -4.83 -18.84 12.97
N ALA A 136 -5.90 -19.40 13.54
CA ALA A 136 -6.35 -20.76 13.25
C ALA A 136 -7.29 -20.85 12.03
N HIS A 137 -7.80 -19.70 11.55
CA HIS A 137 -8.76 -19.64 10.46
C HIS A 137 -8.08 -19.63 9.08
N LEU A 138 -8.81 -20.12 8.07
CA LEU A 138 -8.53 -19.90 6.66
C LEU A 138 -9.10 -18.53 6.25
N PRO A 139 -8.57 -17.88 5.17
CA PRO A 139 -9.11 -16.61 4.71
C PRO A 139 -10.63 -16.59 4.52
N ARG A 140 -11.21 -17.65 3.98
CA ARG A 140 -12.66 -17.78 3.75
C ARG A 140 -13.52 -17.85 5.02
N GLN A 141 -12.90 -17.99 6.19
CA GLN A 141 -13.59 -18.15 7.47
C GLN A 141 -13.64 -16.85 8.29
N ILE A 142 -13.13 -15.76 7.75
CA ILE A 142 -13.10 -14.45 8.38
C ILE A 142 -13.90 -13.43 7.59
N SER A 143 -14.35 -12.37 8.26
CA SER A 143 -15.08 -11.27 7.62
C SER A 143 -14.16 -10.44 6.68
N GLY A 144 -14.77 -9.66 5.77
CA GLY A 144 -14.01 -8.77 4.88
C GLY A 144 -13.17 -7.74 5.64
N GLY A 145 -13.69 -7.17 6.72
CA GLY A 145 -12.96 -6.23 7.56
C GLY A 145 -11.80 -6.89 8.33
N GLU A 146 -11.97 -8.13 8.79
CA GLU A 146 -10.87 -8.92 9.37
C GLU A 146 -9.81 -9.25 8.32
N ALA A 147 -10.21 -9.65 7.11
CA ALA A 147 -9.29 -9.93 6.01
C ALA A 147 -8.48 -8.69 5.62
N GLN A 148 -9.12 -7.52 5.61
CA GLN A 148 -8.43 -6.25 5.34
C GLN A 148 -7.38 -5.93 6.40
N ARG A 149 -7.72 -6.13 7.70
CA ARG A 149 -6.77 -5.92 8.79
C ARG A 149 -5.65 -6.96 8.78
N VAL A 150 -5.90 -8.19 8.36
CA VAL A 150 -4.85 -9.21 8.16
C VAL A 150 -3.92 -8.82 7.01
N ALA A 151 -4.45 -8.31 5.90
CA ALA A 151 -3.63 -7.82 4.79
C ALA A 151 -2.74 -6.63 5.23
N LEU A 152 -3.30 -5.71 6.03
CA LEU A 152 -2.51 -4.63 6.65
C LEU A 152 -1.45 -5.17 7.61
N ALA A 153 -1.80 -6.11 8.49
CA ALA A 153 -0.84 -6.74 9.41
C ALA A 153 0.35 -7.33 8.65
N ARG A 154 0.09 -8.05 7.54
CA ARG A 154 1.16 -8.57 6.67
C ARG A 154 2.06 -7.48 6.11
N ALA A 155 1.48 -6.39 5.61
CA ALA A 155 2.24 -5.27 5.07
C ALA A 155 3.10 -4.60 6.15
N LEU A 156 2.53 -4.34 7.33
CA LEU A 156 3.20 -3.66 8.44
C LEU A 156 4.29 -4.50 9.11
N LEU A 157 4.21 -5.82 9.08
CA LEU A 157 5.28 -6.72 9.56
C LEU A 157 6.62 -6.42 8.85
N LEU A 158 6.59 -5.98 7.60
CA LEU A 158 7.79 -5.61 6.83
C LEU A 158 8.32 -4.21 7.16
N ARG A 159 7.67 -3.48 8.06
CA ARG A 159 8.03 -2.10 8.47
C ARG A 159 8.28 -1.19 7.28
N PRO A 160 7.29 -1.03 6.40
CA PRO A 160 7.46 -0.28 5.17
C PRO A 160 7.71 1.21 5.45
N LYS A 161 8.49 1.86 4.58
CA LYS A 161 8.61 3.32 4.55
C LYS A 161 7.43 3.97 3.84
N LEU A 162 6.84 3.27 2.87
CA LEU A 162 5.65 3.68 2.16
C LEU A 162 4.61 2.55 2.15
N LEU A 163 3.42 2.84 2.64
CA LEU A 163 2.26 1.98 2.52
C LEU A 163 1.30 2.56 1.49
N ILE A 164 1.00 1.77 0.45
CA ILE A 164 0.03 2.13 -0.57
C ILE A 164 -1.30 1.46 -0.23
N LEU A 165 -2.36 2.24 -0.11
CA LEU A 165 -3.73 1.79 0.06
C LEU A 165 -4.48 2.02 -1.26
N ASP A 166 -4.61 0.99 -2.10
CA ASP A 166 -5.29 1.09 -3.39
C ASP A 166 -6.76 0.67 -3.24
N GLU A 167 -7.62 1.66 -3.07
CA GLU A 167 -9.06 1.49 -2.79
C GLU A 167 -9.34 0.52 -1.62
N ALA A 168 -8.38 0.38 -0.71
CA ALA A 168 -8.37 -0.61 0.35
C ALA A 168 -9.50 -0.47 1.38
N THR A 169 -10.25 0.62 1.34
CA THR A 169 -11.37 0.87 2.25
C THR A 169 -12.75 0.88 1.57
N SER A 170 -12.81 0.80 0.23
CA SER A 170 -14.04 1.03 -0.53
C SER A 170 -15.17 0.01 -0.26
N MET A 171 -14.84 -1.18 0.23
CA MET A 171 -15.82 -2.24 0.57
C MET A 171 -16.23 -2.23 2.05
N LEU A 172 -15.78 -1.26 2.83
CA LEU A 172 -16.07 -1.15 4.25
C LEU A 172 -17.12 -0.07 4.49
N ASP A 173 -17.92 -0.23 5.53
CA ASP A 173 -18.78 0.86 6.01
C ASP A 173 -17.93 2.03 6.56
N VAL A 174 -18.53 3.22 6.62
CA VAL A 174 -17.85 4.47 6.96
C VAL A 174 -17.13 4.40 8.31
N SER A 175 -17.74 3.75 9.30
CA SER A 175 -17.14 3.63 10.64
C SER A 175 -15.91 2.72 10.63
N THR A 176 -15.97 1.62 9.91
CA THR A 176 -14.87 0.68 9.74
C THR A 176 -13.74 1.30 8.89
N GLN A 177 -14.07 2.09 7.86
CA GLN A 177 -13.08 2.87 7.09
C GLN A 177 -12.31 3.82 8.00
N ALA A 178 -13.00 4.65 8.78
CA ALA A 178 -12.38 5.62 9.68
C ALA A 178 -11.44 4.94 10.69
N ASN A 179 -11.89 3.83 11.30
CA ASN A 179 -11.09 3.06 12.23
C ASN A 179 -9.83 2.48 11.57
N LEU A 180 -9.96 1.92 10.38
CA LEU A 180 -8.83 1.34 9.65
C LEU A 180 -7.80 2.40 9.27
N LEU A 181 -8.24 3.56 8.78
CA LEU A 181 -7.36 4.67 8.44
C LEU A 181 -6.68 5.26 9.68
N ALA A 182 -7.38 5.34 10.82
CA ALA A 182 -6.78 5.75 12.09
C ALA A 182 -5.69 4.77 12.56
N LEU A 183 -5.93 3.45 12.43
CA LEU A 183 -4.92 2.43 12.73
C LEU A 183 -3.68 2.57 11.82
N VAL A 184 -3.86 2.76 10.52
CA VAL A 184 -2.76 2.97 9.58
C VAL A 184 -1.96 4.21 9.96
N LYS A 185 -2.62 5.33 10.23
CA LYS A 185 -1.97 6.58 10.66
C LYS A 185 -1.15 6.37 11.92
N ALA A 186 -1.73 5.72 12.94
CA ALA A 186 -1.06 5.44 14.21
C ALA A 186 0.16 4.51 14.07
N GLN A 187 0.17 3.62 13.08
CA GLN A 187 1.28 2.69 12.87
C GLN A 187 2.37 3.26 11.95
N MET A 188 2.01 4.07 10.96
CA MET A 188 2.97 4.54 9.96
C MET A 188 3.68 5.83 10.37
N LEU A 189 2.93 6.87 10.77
CA LEU A 189 3.51 8.20 10.94
C LEU A 189 4.51 8.32 12.10
N PRO A 190 4.27 7.76 13.30
CA PRO A 190 5.23 7.85 14.40
C PRO A 190 6.58 7.20 14.10
N ASN A 191 6.60 6.26 13.16
CA ASN A 191 7.80 5.55 12.71
C ASN A 191 8.47 6.21 11.49
N GLY A 192 8.02 7.39 11.08
CA GLY A 192 8.54 8.11 9.90
C GLY A 192 8.09 7.51 8.57
N GLY A 193 7.16 6.57 8.60
CA GLY A 193 6.54 5.99 7.40
C GLY A 193 5.53 6.95 6.78
N SER A 194 5.26 6.77 5.49
CA SER A 194 4.31 7.58 4.72
C SER A 194 3.22 6.70 4.13
N VAL A 195 2.11 7.31 3.76
CA VAL A 195 0.98 6.61 3.14
C VAL A 195 0.65 7.24 1.80
N LEU A 196 0.49 6.43 0.77
CA LEU A 196 -0.18 6.81 -0.47
C LEU A 196 -1.59 6.25 -0.45
N PHE A 197 -2.56 7.13 -0.31
CA PHE A 197 -3.98 6.78 -0.23
C PHE A 197 -4.65 7.01 -1.58
N ILE A 198 -5.02 5.92 -2.25
CA ILE A 198 -5.71 5.96 -3.55
C ILE A 198 -7.19 5.69 -3.30
N SER A 199 -8.04 6.65 -3.68
CA SER A 199 -9.49 6.54 -3.54
C SER A 199 -10.20 7.30 -4.64
N HIS A 200 -11.41 6.87 -4.99
CA HIS A 200 -12.35 7.66 -5.79
C HIS A 200 -13.26 8.54 -4.92
N ASP A 201 -13.24 8.35 -3.60
CA ASP A 201 -13.99 9.19 -2.64
C ASP A 201 -13.17 10.43 -2.30
N ARG A 202 -13.57 11.56 -2.90
CA ARG A 202 -12.95 12.86 -2.71
C ARG A 202 -13.04 13.35 -1.27
N ALA A 203 -14.20 13.19 -0.63
CA ALA A 203 -14.42 13.67 0.73
C ALA A 203 -13.51 12.94 1.73
N LEU A 204 -13.36 11.62 1.55
CA LEU A 204 -12.47 10.81 2.38
C LEU A 204 -11.00 11.20 2.15
N THR A 205 -10.60 11.44 0.90
CA THR A 205 -9.25 11.86 0.55
C THR A 205 -8.91 13.23 1.16
N ASP A 206 -9.84 14.20 1.03
CA ASP A 206 -9.68 15.53 1.59
C ASP A 206 -9.63 15.54 3.13
N PHE A 207 -10.31 14.59 3.78
CA PHE A 207 -10.30 14.48 5.25
C PHE A 207 -9.02 13.82 5.77
N TYR A 208 -8.52 12.81 5.05
CA TYR A 208 -7.46 11.93 5.59
C TYR A 208 -6.05 12.34 5.17
N CYS A 209 -5.89 12.98 4.00
CA CYS A 209 -4.58 13.27 3.41
C CYS A 209 -4.08 14.67 3.72
N ASP A 210 -2.76 14.82 3.86
CA ASP A 210 -2.09 16.11 4.02
C ASP A 210 -2.03 16.87 2.69
N THR A 211 -1.73 16.14 1.59
CA THR A 211 -1.67 16.65 0.22
C THR A 211 -2.52 15.75 -0.68
N VAL A 212 -3.23 16.33 -1.63
CA VAL A 212 -4.08 15.60 -2.57
C VAL A 212 -3.73 15.94 -4.00
N TYR A 213 -3.53 14.90 -4.79
CA TYR A 213 -3.38 14.96 -6.24
C TYR A 213 -4.60 14.35 -6.92
N GLU A 214 -4.96 14.88 -8.06
CA GLU A 214 -6.09 14.40 -8.86
C GLU A 214 -5.68 14.15 -10.30
N PHE A 215 -6.08 13.00 -10.86
CA PHE A 215 -5.92 12.72 -12.28
C PHE A 215 -6.92 13.53 -13.09
N ASP A 216 -6.45 14.22 -14.12
CA ASP A 216 -7.29 14.84 -15.15
C ASP A 216 -7.63 13.87 -16.28
N GLU A 217 -8.49 14.30 -17.22
CA GLU A 217 -8.91 13.52 -18.40
C GLU A 217 -7.76 13.16 -19.35
N ASP A 218 -6.66 13.91 -19.30
CA ASP A 218 -5.44 13.66 -20.08
C ASP A 218 -4.48 12.66 -19.39
N HIS A 219 -4.92 11.96 -18.31
CA HIS A 219 -4.10 11.04 -17.53
C HIS A 219 -2.87 11.68 -16.86
N ARG A 220 -2.95 12.99 -16.57
CA ARG A 220 -1.93 13.77 -15.85
C ARG A 220 -2.35 13.91 -14.40
N LEU A 221 -1.37 14.03 -13.53
CA LEU A 221 -1.61 14.24 -12.10
C LEU A 221 -1.37 15.70 -11.75
N LYS A 222 -2.34 16.33 -11.11
CA LYS A 222 -2.26 17.72 -10.63
C LYS A 222 -2.46 17.76 -9.14
N GLU A 223 -1.66 18.58 -8.45
CA GLU A 223 -1.88 18.86 -7.05
C GLU A 223 -3.08 19.80 -6.90
N VAL A 224 -4.03 19.41 -6.05
CA VAL A 224 -5.29 20.16 -5.84
C VAL A 224 -5.45 20.64 -4.41
N ARG A 225 -4.63 20.12 -3.48
CA ARG A 225 -4.59 20.54 -2.08
C ARG A 225 -3.22 20.24 -1.46
N THR A 226 -2.68 21.23 -0.74
CA THR A 226 -1.48 21.12 0.13
C THR A 226 -1.88 21.35 1.56
#